data_d1759f6f7cb491d29df2b0218658a88b
#
_entry.id   d1759f6f7cb491d29df2b0218658a88b
#
_cell.length_a   1.000
_cell.length_b   1.000
_cell.length_c   1.000
_cell.angle_alpha   90.00
_cell.angle_beta   90.00
_cell.angle_gamma   90.00
#
_symmetry.space_group_name_H-M   'P 1'
#
loop_
_entity.id
_entity.type
_entity.pdbx_description
1 polymer ?
#
loop_
_entity_poly.entity_id
_entity_poly.type
_entity_poly.pdbx_seq_one_letter_code
_entity_poly.pdbx_strand_id
1 'polypeptide(L)'
;MRKQIGKLLACLLILSLTSCGRWVAIRDIESDARAAHHIDPSWQMVSDESADAYAMLFYDPASEEYLVSAYRKNPYFPQYAVFVTGVSGSGYADDAVGEAKVDVLEDTYVYFSRNLSGREMLSYTSVDGAVCTVDADGCPFIRCESSSHTAK
;
A
#
# COMPACT_ATOMS: atom_id res chain seq x y z
N MET A 1 24.26 -22.42 35.05
CA MET A 1 23.93 -22.63 33.59
C MET A 1 22.46 -22.58 33.27
N ARG A 2 21.55 -23.26 33.95
CA ARG A 2 20.09 -23.22 33.66
C ARG A 2 19.46 -21.81 33.63
N LYS A 3 19.85 -20.87 34.51
CA LYS A 3 19.32 -19.50 34.56
C LYS A 3 19.74 -18.62 33.38
N GLN A 4 20.86 -18.89 32.75
CA GLN A 4 21.35 -18.13 31.57
C GLN A 4 20.63 -18.58 30.29
N ILE A 5 20.32 -19.88 30.17
CA ILE A 5 19.60 -20.43 29.04
C ILE A 5 18.18 -19.87 28.98
N GLY A 6 17.50 -19.74 30.13
CA GLY A 6 16.16 -19.14 30.20
C GLY A 6 16.12 -17.66 29.76
N LYS A 7 17.15 -16.87 30.10
CA LYS A 7 17.25 -15.48 29.66
C LYS A 7 17.53 -15.36 28.15
N LEU A 8 18.35 -16.25 27.60
CA LEU A 8 18.65 -16.29 26.17
C LEU A 8 17.40 -16.69 25.36
N LEU A 9 16.65 -17.67 25.87
CA LEU A 9 15.39 -18.11 25.23
C LEU A 9 14.32 -17.01 25.27
N ALA A 10 14.20 -16.28 26.38
CA ALA A 10 13.28 -15.15 26.50
C ALA A 10 13.65 -13.99 25.56
N CYS A 11 14.95 -13.66 25.42
CA CYS A 11 15.40 -12.67 24.46
C CYS A 11 15.16 -13.09 23.02
N LEU A 12 15.37 -14.35 22.66
CA LEU A 12 15.07 -14.87 21.32
C LEU A 12 13.56 -14.84 21.02
N LEU A 13 12.71 -15.15 21.98
CA LEU A 13 11.24 -15.04 21.84
C LEU A 13 10.80 -13.59 21.66
N ILE A 14 11.37 -12.64 22.39
CA ILE A 14 11.07 -11.21 22.24
C ILE A 14 11.53 -10.71 20.88
N LEU A 15 12.71 -11.10 20.40
CA LEU A 15 13.21 -10.74 19.07
C LEU A 15 12.37 -11.33 17.94
N SER A 16 11.83 -12.54 18.09
CA SER A 16 10.92 -13.12 17.10
C SER A 16 9.55 -12.46 17.07
N LEU A 17 9.10 -11.88 18.18
CA LEU A 17 7.83 -11.13 18.24
C LEU A 17 7.94 -9.71 17.67
N THR A 18 9.16 -9.13 17.64
CA THR A 18 9.38 -7.80 17.04
C THR A 18 9.54 -7.81 15.52
N SER A 19 9.75 -9.00 14.92
CA SER A 19 9.84 -9.13 13.45
C SER A 19 8.48 -9.40 12.77
N CYS A 20 7.41 -9.67 13.53
CA CYS A 20 6.05 -9.68 13.00
C CYS A 20 5.56 -8.25 12.82
N GLY A 21 5.37 -7.82 11.58
CA GLY A 21 4.76 -6.53 11.27
C GLY A 21 3.49 -6.33 12.10
N ARG A 22 3.30 -5.13 12.61
CA ARG A 22 2.12 -4.78 13.43
C ARG A 22 0.86 -4.87 12.57
N TRP A 23 -0.06 -5.74 12.95
CA TRP A 23 -1.39 -5.81 12.35
C TRP A 23 -2.25 -4.62 12.80
N VAL A 24 -2.83 -3.94 11.84
CA VAL A 24 -3.69 -2.77 12.05
C VAL A 24 -5.09 -3.11 11.56
N ALA A 25 -6.12 -2.71 12.29
CA ALA A 25 -7.48 -2.83 11.80
C ALA A 25 -7.70 -1.91 10.58
N ILE A 26 -8.38 -2.37 9.54
CA ILE A 26 -8.56 -1.60 8.30
C ILE A 26 -9.15 -0.22 8.57
N ARG A 27 -10.11 -0.10 9.50
CA ARG A 27 -10.69 1.18 9.90
C ARG A 27 -9.69 2.18 10.50
N ASP A 28 -8.54 1.71 10.99
CA ASP A 28 -7.53 2.52 11.67
C ASP A 28 -6.29 2.74 10.77
N ILE A 29 -6.26 2.14 9.57
CA ILE A 29 -5.08 2.17 8.67
C ILE A 29 -4.71 3.60 8.27
N GLU A 30 -5.68 4.45 7.94
CA GLU A 30 -5.39 5.84 7.55
C GLU A 30 -4.67 6.59 8.69
N SER A 31 -5.18 6.49 9.91
CA SER A 31 -4.55 7.14 11.06
C SER A 31 -3.18 6.56 11.38
N ASP A 32 -3.00 5.25 11.20
CA ASP A 32 -1.72 4.56 11.38
C ASP A 32 -0.70 5.04 10.33
N ALA A 33 -1.08 5.10 9.06
CA ALA A 33 -0.23 5.59 7.98
C ALA A 33 0.16 7.06 8.17
N ARG A 34 -0.80 7.93 8.51
CA ARG A 34 -0.53 9.36 8.78
C ARG A 34 0.45 9.53 9.92
N ALA A 35 0.29 8.76 11.00
CA ALA A 35 1.20 8.82 12.15
C ALA A 35 2.60 8.26 11.81
N ALA A 36 2.67 7.11 11.12
CA ALA A 36 3.93 6.45 10.80
C ALA A 36 4.80 7.25 9.82
N HIS A 37 4.18 7.96 8.90
CA HIS A 37 4.88 8.73 7.85
C HIS A 37 4.87 10.23 8.10
N HIS A 38 4.36 10.70 9.26
CA HIS A 38 4.26 12.12 9.61
C HIS A 38 3.52 12.96 8.55
N ILE A 39 2.44 12.39 7.97
CA ILE A 39 1.68 13.05 6.91
C ILE A 39 0.87 14.20 7.50
N ASP A 40 1.00 15.38 6.90
CA ASP A 40 0.24 16.55 7.32
C ASP A 40 -1.28 16.29 7.17
N PRO A 41 -2.10 16.70 8.13
CA PRO A 41 -3.56 16.56 8.07
C PRO A 41 -4.22 17.23 6.85
N SER A 42 -3.56 18.25 6.26
CA SER A 42 -4.06 18.95 5.06
C SER A 42 -3.97 18.11 3.78
N TRP A 43 -3.11 17.09 3.76
CA TRP A 43 -2.99 16.23 2.59
C TRP A 43 -4.28 15.46 2.34
N GLN A 44 -4.69 15.44 1.09
CA GLN A 44 -5.83 14.66 0.63
C GLN A 44 -5.44 13.18 0.49
N MET A 45 -6.46 12.31 0.42
CA MET A 45 -6.23 10.87 0.31
C MET A 45 -7.32 10.24 -0.57
N VAL A 46 -6.87 9.32 -1.42
CA VAL A 46 -7.73 8.34 -2.10
C VAL A 46 -7.24 6.94 -1.77
N SER A 47 -8.14 5.98 -1.73
CA SER A 47 -7.82 4.59 -1.38
C SER A 47 -8.55 3.61 -2.28
N ASP A 48 -7.97 2.42 -2.40
CA ASP A 48 -8.59 1.27 -3.04
C ASP A 48 -8.23 0.00 -2.28
N GLU A 49 -9.05 -1.04 -2.44
CA GLU A 49 -8.83 -2.33 -1.82
C GLU A 49 -9.15 -3.49 -2.76
N SER A 50 -8.36 -4.55 -2.65
CA SER A 50 -8.62 -5.85 -3.23
C SER A 50 -8.89 -6.90 -2.13
N ALA A 51 -9.04 -8.16 -2.51
CA ALA A 51 -9.12 -9.26 -1.54
C ALA A 51 -7.89 -9.30 -0.62
N ASP A 52 -6.69 -9.01 -1.15
CA ASP A 52 -5.40 -9.26 -0.51
C ASP A 52 -4.68 -7.99 -0.07
N ALA A 53 -5.09 -6.82 -0.58
CA ALA A 53 -4.41 -5.56 -0.30
C ALA A 53 -5.38 -4.42 0.00
N TYR A 54 -4.83 -3.43 0.71
CA TYR A 54 -5.41 -2.11 0.93
C TYR A 54 -4.34 -1.07 0.66
N ALA A 55 -4.62 -0.08 -0.17
CA ALA A 55 -3.65 0.96 -0.49
C ALA A 55 -4.26 2.36 -0.43
N MET A 56 -3.41 3.33 -0.10
CA MET A 56 -3.76 4.75 -0.01
C MET A 56 -2.73 5.57 -0.76
N LEU A 57 -3.20 6.53 -1.54
CA LEU A 57 -2.41 7.61 -2.10
C LEU A 57 -2.73 8.88 -1.33
N PHE A 58 -1.76 9.36 -0.57
CA PHE A 58 -1.78 10.68 0.05
C PHE A 58 -1.07 11.67 -0.87
N TYR A 59 -1.61 12.86 -0.99
CA TYR A 59 -1.01 13.90 -1.82
C TYR A 59 -1.34 15.29 -1.27
N ASP A 60 -0.37 16.19 -1.42
CA ASP A 60 -0.58 17.60 -1.14
C ASP A 60 -1.10 18.29 -2.41
N PRO A 61 -2.32 18.87 -2.40
CA PRO A 61 -2.84 19.57 -3.57
C PRO A 61 -2.08 20.88 -3.90
N ALA A 62 -1.28 21.40 -2.96
CA ALA A 62 -0.52 22.62 -3.13
C ALA A 62 0.93 22.39 -3.61
N SER A 63 1.41 21.15 -3.55
CA SER A 63 2.75 20.77 -3.95
C SER A 63 2.73 19.54 -4.86
N GLU A 64 3.91 19.14 -5.34
CA GLU A 64 4.05 17.90 -6.13
C GLU A 64 4.34 16.67 -5.26
N GLU A 65 4.26 16.79 -3.95
CA GLU A 65 4.58 15.70 -3.03
C GLU A 65 3.44 14.70 -2.91
N TYR A 66 3.80 13.43 -2.84
CA TYR A 66 2.86 12.34 -2.61
C TYR A 66 3.51 11.18 -1.83
N LEU A 67 2.66 10.36 -1.23
CA LEU A 67 3.04 9.09 -0.61
C LEU A 67 1.98 8.04 -0.94
N VAL A 68 2.40 6.90 -1.46
CA VAL A 68 1.58 5.69 -1.53
C VAL A 68 1.94 4.81 -0.36
N SER A 69 0.94 4.34 0.37
CA SER A 69 1.11 3.40 1.48
C SER A 69 0.27 2.16 1.22
N ALA A 70 0.90 1.00 1.17
CA ALA A 70 0.25 -0.25 0.85
C ALA A 70 0.37 -1.27 1.98
N TYR A 71 -0.74 -1.95 2.24
CA TYR A 71 -0.93 -2.92 3.31
C TYR A 71 -1.41 -4.24 2.73
N ARG A 72 -0.87 -5.36 3.22
CA ARG A 72 -1.36 -6.70 2.93
C ARG A 72 -2.42 -7.10 3.95
N LYS A 73 -3.58 -7.51 3.49
CA LYS A 73 -4.65 -8.04 4.34
C LYS A 73 -4.30 -9.40 4.92
N ASN A 74 -4.82 -9.68 6.10
CA ASN A 74 -4.70 -11.00 6.69
C ASN A 74 -5.66 -11.96 5.96
N PRO A 75 -5.18 -13.10 5.42
CA PRO A 75 -6.03 -14.03 4.67
C PRO A 75 -7.12 -14.68 5.52
N TYR A 76 -6.92 -14.78 6.85
CA TYR A 76 -7.90 -15.38 7.77
C TYR A 76 -8.77 -14.35 8.47
N PHE A 77 -8.27 -13.12 8.62
CA PHE A 77 -8.94 -12.02 9.30
C PHE A 77 -8.83 -10.75 8.44
N PRO A 78 -9.60 -10.65 7.34
CA PRO A 78 -9.44 -9.58 6.34
C PRO A 78 -9.73 -8.16 6.87
N GLN A 79 -10.29 -8.05 8.08
CA GLN A 79 -10.43 -6.77 8.79
C GLN A 79 -9.11 -6.23 9.37
N TYR A 80 -8.01 -6.99 9.28
CA TYR A 80 -6.67 -6.57 9.70
C TYR A 80 -5.69 -6.62 8.52
N ALA A 81 -4.77 -5.69 8.50
CA ALA A 81 -3.71 -5.64 7.51
C ALA A 81 -2.38 -5.23 8.14
N VAL A 82 -1.28 -5.52 7.46
CA VAL A 82 0.07 -5.16 7.85
C VAL A 82 0.70 -4.29 6.77
N PHE A 83 1.40 -3.23 7.19
CA PHE A 83 2.17 -2.38 6.27
C PHE A 83 3.23 -3.22 5.54
N VAL A 84 3.32 -3.06 4.22
CA VAL A 84 4.28 -3.79 3.37
C VAL A 84 5.25 -2.85 2.71
N THR A 85 4.75 -1.78 2.06
CA THR A 85 5.59 -0.87 1.31
C THR A 85 5.00 0.53 1.27
N GLY A 86 5.89 1.51 1.12
CA GLY A 86 5.55 2.90 0.83
C GLY A 86 6.42 3.42 -0.30
N VAL A 87 5.82 4.19 -1.19
CA VAL A 87 6.50 4.90 -2.26
C VAL A 87 6.20 6.37 -2.10
N SER A 88 7.24 7.17 -1.95
CA SER A 88 7.10 8.64 -1.88
C SER A 88 7.88 9.27 -3.02
N GLY A 89 7.44 10.42 -3.48
CA GLY A 89 8.14 11.16 -4.52
C GLY A 89 7.58 12.55 -4.74
N SER A 90 8.25 13.26 -5.60
CA SER A 90 7.83 14.53 -6.17
C SER A 90 8.07 14.46 -7.68
N GLY A 91 7.16 15.01 -8.48
CA GLY A 91 7.38 15.17 -9.92
C GLY A 91 7.27 13.90 -10.75
N TYR A 92 6.36 12.99 -10.42
CA TYR A 92 5.94 11.99 -11.41
C TYR A 92 5.39 12.73 -12.64
N ALA A 93 5.87 12.35 -13.83
CA ALA A 93 5.32 12.88 -15.05
C ALA A 93 3.80 12.75 -15.03
N ASP A 94 3.09 13.83 -15.26
CA ASP A 94 1.63 13.97 -15.10
C ASP A 94 0.79 12.89 -15.76
N ASP A 95 1.38 12.13 -16.67
CA ASP A 95 0.73 11.20 -17.56
C ASP A 95 1.01 9.73 -17.25
N ALA A 96 1.92 9.45 -16.34
CA ALA A 96 2.31 8.08 -16.00
C ALA A 96 1.55 7.58 -14.77
N VAL A 97 0.94 6.41 -14.90
CA VAL A 97 0.50 5.63 -13.74
C VAL A 97 1.73 4.95 -13.14
N GLY A 98 2.01 5.25 -11.88
CA GLY A 98 3.06 4.59 -11.11
C GLY A 98 2.62 3.20 -10.66
N GLU A 99 3.59 2.34 -10.36
CA GLU A 99 3.38 0.97 -9.90
C GLU A 99 4.18 0.70 -8.64
N ALA A 100 3.56 0.01 -7.67
CA ALA A 100 4.23 -0.50 -6.48
C ALA A 100 3.82 -1.96 -6.23
N LYS A 101 4.81 -2.84 -5.99
CA LYS A 101 4.53 -4.24 -5.66
C LYS A 101 4.27 -4.39 -4.17
N VAL A 102 3.14 -4.99 -3.82
CA VAL A 102 2.68 -5.18 -2.44
C VAL A 102 3.06 -6.55 -1.89
N ASP A 103 2.89 -7.60 -2.68
CA ASP A 103 3.27 -8.95 -2.27
C ASP A 103 4.08 -9.64 -3.37
N VAL A 104 5.25 -10.16 -2.97
CA VAL A 104 6.18 -10.84 -3.88
C VAL A 104 5.67 -12.25 -4.22
N LEU A 105 4.88 -12.87 -3.32
CA LEU A 105 4.42 -14.25 -3.48
C LEU A 105 3.11 -14.35 -4.26
N GLU A 106 2.26 -13.34 -4.16
CA GLU A 106 0.91 -13.34 -4.73
C GLU A 106 0.75 -12.35 -5.90
N ASP A 107 1.86 -11.77 -6.38
CA ASP A 107 1.85 -10.79 -7.48
C ASP A 107 0.74 -9.74 -7.34
N THR A 108 0.67 -9.13 -6.15
CA THR A 108 -0.25 -8.03 -5.86
C THR A 108 0.44 -6.70 -6.10
N TYR A 109 -0.19 -5.85 -6.90
CA TYR A 109 0.33 -4.55 -7.30
C TYR A 109 -0.64 -3.42 -6.97
N VAL A 110 -0.07 -2.23 -6.76
CA VAL A 110 -0.82 -0.98 -6.64
C VAL A 110 -0.42 -0.08 -7.79
N TYR A 111 -1.39 0.34 -8.57
CA TYR A 111 -1.25 1.35 -9.63
C TYR A 111 -1.80 2.67 -9.12
N PHE A 112 -1.10 3.77 -9.37
CA PHE A 112 -1.50 5.08 -8.84
C PHE A 112 -1.08 6.22 -9.75
N SER A 113 -1.84 7.31 -9.72
CA SER A 113 -1.51 8.58 -10.36
C SER A 113 -2.14 9.73 -9.57
N ARG A 114 -1.44 10.85 -9.47
CA ARG A 114 -2.02 12.08 -8.94
C ARG A 114 -2.94 12.77 -9.94
N ASN A 115 -2.80 12.41 -11.22
CA ASN A 115 -3.58 12.98 -12.33
C ASN A 115 -3.56 14.52 -12.33
N LEU A 116 -2.38 15.11 -12.20
CA LEU A 116 -2.21 16.58 -12.08
C LEU A 116 -2.71 17.33 -13.33
N SER A 117 -2.64 16.71 -14.51
CA SER A 117 -3.17 17.26 -15.76
C SER A 117 -4.68 17.19 -15.87
N GLY A 118 -5.36 16.56 -14.91
CA GLY A 118 -6.81 16.43 -14.89
C GLY A 118 -7.35 15.60 -16.05
N ARG A 119 -6.67 14.53 -16.46
CA ARG A 119 -7.13 13.65 -17.53
C ARG A 119 -8.37 12.88 -17.13
N GLU A 120 -9.34 12.80 -18.02
CA GLU A 120 -10.52 11.98 -17.83
C GLU A 120 -10.18 10.49 -17.84
N MET A 121 -9.26 10.07 -18.74
CA MET A 121 -8.86 8.69 -18.93
C MET A 121 -7.38 8.49 -18.61
N LEU A 122 -7.09 7.47 -17.82
CA LEU A 122 -5.73 7.01 -17.53
C LEU A 122 -5.54 5.58 -18.03
N SER A 123 -4.33 5.27 -18.51
CA SER A 123 -3.99 3.92 -18.99
C SER A 123 -2.77 3.39 -18.26
N TYR A 124 -2.79 2.09 -17.92
CA TYR A 124 -1.67 1.36 -17.32
C TYR A 124 -1.62 -0.06 -17.86
N THR A 125 -0.48 -0.71 -17.69
CA THR A 125 -0.34 -2.13 -18.03
C THR A 125 -0.51 -2.93 -16.75
N SER A 126 -1.51 -3.80 -16.69
CA SER A 126 -1.79 -4.66 -15.54
C SER A 126 -0.74 -5.78 -15.39
N VAL A 127 -0.76 -6.46 -14.26
CA VAL A 127 0.19 -7.53 -13.91
C VAL A 127 0.19 -8.69 -14.93
N ASP A 128 -0.90 -8.95 -15.60
CA ASP A 128 -1.03 -9.97 -16.66
C ASP A 128 -0.61 -9.45 -18.05
N GLY A 129 -0.13 -8.22 -18.15
CA GLY A 129 0.33 -7.59 -19.37
C GLY A 129 -0.79 -6.96 -20.23
N ALA A 130 -2.03 -6.94 -19.76
CA ALA A 130 -3.12 -6.28 -20.46
C ALA A 130 -3.03 -4.76 -20.28
N VAL A 131 -3.35 -4.01 -21.34
CA VAL A 131 -3.51 -2.55 -21.25
C VAL A 131 -4.90 -2.26 -20.71
N CYS A 132 -4.95 -1.70 -19.52
CA CYS A 132 -6.17 -1.27 -18.85
C CYS A 132 -6.34 0.24 -19.01
N THR A 133 -7.59 0.65 -19.22
CA THR A 133 -7.96 2.07 -19.24
C THR A 133 -9.04 2.30 -18.20
N VAL A 134 -8.87 3.34 -17.39
CA VAL A 134 -9.82 3.70 -16.33
C VAL A 134 -10.29 5.13 -16.53
N ASP A 135 -11.55 5.35 -16.21
CA ASP A 135 -12.13 6.68 -16.09
C ASP A 135 -11.71 7.25 -14.75
N ALA A 136 -10.88 8.29 -14.77
CA ALA A 136 -10.39 8.97 -13.58
C ALA A 136 -11.15 10.28 -13.30
N ASP A 137 -11.97 10.73 -14.24
CA ASP A 137 -12.78 11.97 -14.15
C ASP A 137 -11.95 13.18 -13.64
N GLY A 138 -10.72 13.29 -14.11
CA GLY A 138 -9.79 14.34 -13.69
C GLY A 138 -9.24 14.20 -12.26
N CYS A 139 -9.58 13.14 -11.55
CA CYS A 139 -9.22 12.92 -10.14
C CYS A 139 -7.95 12.06 -9.98
N PRO A 140 -7.27 12.14 -8.83
CA PRO A 140 -6.25 11.18 -8.45
C PRO A 140 -6.78 9.75 -8.44
N PHE A 141 -5.95 8.82 -8.87
CA PHE A 141 -6.29 7.43 -9.09
C PHE A 141 -5.41 6.51 -8.24
N ILE A 142 -6.01 5.47 -7.69
CA ILE A 142 -5.31 4.33 -7.09
C ILE A 142 -6.12 3.05 -7.35
N ARG A 143 -5.41 1.95 -7.61
CA ARG A 143 -6.00 0.62 -7.81
C ARG A 143 -5.11 -0.49 -7.27
N CYS A 144 -5.71 -1.40 -6.51
CA CYS A 144 -5.09 -2.65 -6.07
C CYS A 144 -5.47 -3.78 -7.04
N GLU A 145 -4.49 -4.47 -7.60
CA GLU A 145 -4.70 -5.65 -8.44
C GLU A 145 -3.91 -6.84 -7.89
N SER A 146 -4.58 -7.98 -7.80
CA SER A 146 -3.95 -9.27 -7.50
C SER A 146 -4.06 -10.16 -8.74
N SER A 147 -2.94 -10.77 -9.15
CA SER A 147 -3.04 -11.84 -10.13
C SER A 147 -3.82 -12.98 -9.48
N SER A 148 -5.06 -13.18 -9.90
CA SER A 148 -5.79 -14.38 -9.51
C SER A 148 -5.04 -15.58 -10.09
N HIS A 149 -4.24 -16.26 -9.27
CA HIS A 149 -3.85 -17.63 -9.57
C HIS A 149 -5.13 -18.45 -9.62
N THR A 150 -5.72 -18.53 -10.79
CA THR A 150 -6.73 -19.53 -11.07
C THR A 150 -6.00 -20.86 -10.90
N ALA A 151 -6.11 -21.46 -9.72
CA ALA A 151 -5.71 -22.84 -9.51
C ALA A 151 -6.46 -23.67 -10.54
N LYS A 152 -5.70 -24.20 -11.50
CA LYS A 152 -6.15 -25.27 -12.38
C LYS A 152 -6.12 -26.60 -11.64
#